data_928a26a5e5345ff5a6778aaa2701bb7b
#
_entry.id   928a26a5e5345ff5a6778aaa2701bb7b
#
_cell.length_a   1.000
_cell.length_b   1.000
_cell.length_c   1.000
_cell.angle_alpha   90.00
_cell.angle_beta   90.00
_cell.angle_gamma   90.00
#
_symmetry.space_group_name_H-M   'P 1'
#
loop_
_entity.id
_entity.type
_entity.pdbx_description
1 polymer ?
#
loop_
_entity_poly.entity_id
_entity_poly.type
_entity_poly.pdbx_seq_one_letter_code
_entity_poly.pdbx_strand_id
1 'polypeptide(L)'
;YEVSVDGEVDCVGQIELDESIPAHEEKTIKLPVSIPDSGKCYLKVSYCLKNNTQILHSDESLGFDEILLKNIDGRNQKAIELLAEMVTDNSFTVEECDRYFTIHVGQENTYRFNRLTGLFESITVKGKGLLTRPMELNIWRAPTDNDRKIKLEWMNAHYDQSYARAYETSCITKNGKLHILGTLS
;
A
#
# COMPACT_ATOMS: atom_id res chain seq x y z
N TYR A 1 -8.43 -19.82 11.01
CA TYR A 1 -7.15 -19.18 10.74
C TYR A 1 -6.83 -19.14 9.26
N GLU A 2 -6.07 -18.16 8.88
CA GLU A 2 -5.57 -17.98 7.52
C GLU A 2 -4.10 -17.59 7.60
N VAL A 3 -3.26 -18.23 6.81
CA VAL A 3 -1.86 -17.83 6.60
C VAL A 3 -1.73 -17.23 5.22
N SER A 4 -1.17 -16.05 5.14
CA SER A 4 -0.88 -15.39 3.86
C SER A 4 0.62 -15.09 3.71
N VAL A 5 1.12 -15.15 2.47
CA VAL A 5 2.50 -14.87 2.11
C VAL A 5 2.51 -13.86 0.98
N ASP A 6 3.16 -12.73 1.20
CA ASP A 6 3.22 -11.61 0.23
C ASP A 6 1.84 -11.17 -0.30
N GLY A 7 0.80 -11.30 0.54
CA GLY A 7 -0.57 -10.92 0.22
C GLY A 7 -1.41 -12.01 -0.47
N GLU A 8 -0.84 -13.17 -0.75
CA GLU A 8 -1.57 -14.33 -1.29
C GLU A 8 -1.86 -15.31 -0.16
N VAL A 9 -3.05 -15.89 -0.16
CA VAL A 9 -3.46 -16.89 0.84
C VAL A 9 -2.74 -18.21 0.56
N ASP A 10 -1.96 -18.69 1.52
CA ASP A 10 -1.22 -19.95 1.46
C ASP A 10 -2.03 -21.10 2.04
N CYS A 11 -2.60 -20.92 3.24
CA CYS A 11 -3.48 -21.92 3.81
C CYS A 11 -4.58 -21.31 4.67
N VAL A 12 -5.68 -22.03 4.77
CA VAL A 12 -6.81 -21.73 5.67
C VAL A 12 -7.21 -22.97 6.43
N GLY A 13 -7.72 -22.79 7.64
CA GLY A 13 -8.25 -23.88 8.43
C GLY A 13 -9.17 -23.40 9.54
N GLN A 14 -9.82 -24.36 10.18
CA GLN A 14 -10.73 -24.11 11.29
C GLN A 14 -10.38 -25.02 12.46
N ILE A 15 -10.50 -24.48 13.66
CA ILE A 15 -10.37 -25.23 14.90
C ILE A 15 -11.64 -25.03 15.70
N GLU A 16 -12.27 -26.12 16.06
CA GLU A 16 -13.36 -26.11 17.03
C GLU A 16 -12.79 -26.18 18.45
N LEU A 17 -13.28 -25.30 19.32
CA LEU A 17 -12.97 -25.36 20.73
C LEU A 17 -13.96 -26.31 21.40
N ASP A 18 -13.49 -27.48 21.81
CA ASP A 18 -14.33 -28.50 22.47
C ASP A 18 -14.75 -28.10 23.88
N GLU A 19 -13.97 -27.23 24.52
CA GLU A 19 -14.19 -26.78 25.88
C GLU A 19 -14.35 -25.27 25.95
N SER A 20 -15.22 -24.82 26.82
CA SER A 20 -15.36 -23.40 27.16
C SER A 20 -14.14 -22.93 27.96
N ILE A 21 -13.64 -21.74 27.66
CA ILE A 21 -12.62 -21.05 28.45
C ILE A 21 -13.37 -20.16 29.46
N PRO A 22 -13.27 -20.44 30.78
CA PRO A 22 -13.91 -19.61 31.77
C PRO A 22 -13.43 -18.17 31.75
N ALA A 23 -14.24 -17.28 32.35
CA ALA A 23 -13.85 -15.87 32.47
C ALA A 23 -12.54 -15.74 33.28
N HIS A 24 -11.62 -14.91 32.79
CA HIS A 24 -10.28 -14.68 33.39
C HIS A 24 -9.29 -15.85 33.29
N GLU A 25 -9.63 -16.88 32.50
CA GLU A 25 -8.72 -17.99 32.22
C GLU A 25 -8.17 -17.90 30.77
N GLU A 26 -7.02 -18.55 30.58
CA GLU A 26 -6.33 -18.62 29.30
C GLU A 26 -6.13 -20.07 28.85
N LYS A 27 -6.19 -20.32 27.56
CA LYS A 27 -5.89 -21.63 26.97
C LYS A 27 -4.96 -21.47 25.76
N THR A 28 -3.86 -22.20 25.78
CA THR A 28 -2.94 -22.26 24.63
C THR A 28 -3.42 -23.31 23.63
N ILE A 29 -3.56 -22.91 22.38
CA ILE A 29 -3.99 -23.76 21.26
C ILE A 29 -2.86 -23.81 20.23
N LYS A 30 -2.55 -25.03 19.76
CA LYS A 30 -1.60 -25.21 18.67
C LYS A 30 -2.34 -25.18 17.35
N LEU A 31 -1.95 -24.26 16.47
CA LEU A 31 -2.44 -24.22 15.10
C LEU A 31 -1.60 -25.14 14.22
N PRO A 32 -2.21 -25.98 13.37
CA PRO A 32 -1.48 -26.85 12.44
C PRO A 32 -1.05 -26.05 11.19
N VAL A 33 -0.23 -25.02 11.40
CA VAL A 33 0.24 -24.14 10.33
C VAL A 33 1.70 -24.42 10.02
N SER A 34 2.05 -24.40 8.74
CA SER A 34 3.44 -24.37 8.27
C SER A 34 3.81 -22.94 7.94
N ILE A 35 4.94 -22.47 8.46
CA ILE A 35 5.43 -21.13 8.17
C ILE A 35 6.38 -21.24 6.98
N PRO A 36 6.08 -20.62 5.82
CA PRO A 36 6.94 -20.62 4.65
C PRO A 36 8.34 -20.07 4.94
N ASP A 37 9.33 -20.56 4.20
CA ASP A 37 10.73 -20.17 4.43
C ASP A 37 11.08 -18.78 3.89
N SER A 38 10.26 -18.23 3.00
CA SER A 38 10.49 -16.93 2.36
C SER A 38 9.22 -16.09 2.31
N GLY A 39 9.40 -14.78 2.13
CA GLY A 39 8.31 -13.81 1.99
C GLY A 39 7.86 -13.19 3.30
N LYS A 40 6.89 -12.30 3.21
CA LYS A 40 6.23 -11.65 4.33
C LYS A 40 4.98 -12.45 4.72
N CYS A 41 5.07 -13.15 5.83
CA CYS A 41 4.05 -14.11 6.26
C CYS A 41 3.23 -13.55 7.41
N TYR A 42 1.92 -13.55 7.25
CA TYR A 42 0.95 -13.19 8.29
C TYR A 42 0.06 -14.37 8.66
N LEU A 43 -0.27 -14.46 9.92
CA LEU A 43 -1.34 -15.29 10.46
C LEU A 43 -2.50 -14.38 10.85
N LYS A 44 -3.66 -14.61 10.25
CA LYS A 44 -4.92 -14.01 10.67
C LYS A 44 -5.74 -15.06 11.40
N VAL A 45 -6.19 -14.75 12.60
CA VAL A 45 -7.09 -15.59 13.40
C VAL A 45 -8.42 -14.87 13.51
N SER A 46 -9.48 -15.48 13.00
CA SER A 46 -10.84 -14.93 13.09
C SER A 46 -11.66 -15.73 14.11
N TYR A 47 -12.43 -15.02 14.90
CA TYR A 47 -13.30 -15.59 15.94
C TYR A 47 -14.73 -15.59 15.46
N CYS A 48 -15.34 -16.75 15.39
CA CYS A 48 -16.71 -16.92 14.94
C CYS A 48 -17.57 -17.54 16.04
N LEU A 49 -18.87 -17.28 16.01
CA LEU A 49 -19.83 -17.96 16.89
C LEU A 49 -19.92 -19.46 16.53
N LYS A 50 -19.97 -20.30 17.55
CA LYS A 50 -20.20 -21.74 17.38
C LYS A 50 -21.62 -22.06 16.87
N ASN A 51 -22.60 -21.28 17.33
CA ASN A 51 -24.01 -21.47 17.02
C ASN A 51 -24.66 -20.15 16.61
N ASN A 52 -25.71 -20.22 15.80
CA ASN A 52 -26.52 -19.06 15.46
C ASN A 52 -27.16 -18.46 16.72
N THR A 53 -27.24 -17.14 16.73
CA THR A 53 -28.06 -16.37 17.66
C THR A 53 -29.27 -15.80 16.95
N GLN A 54 -30.09 -14.99 17.64
CA GLN A 54 -31.21 -14.29 17.01
C GLN A 54 -30.77 -13.21 15.99
N ILE A 55 -29.52 -12.75 16.09
CA ILE A 55 -29.02 -11.60 15.34
C ILE A 55 -27.84 -11.97 14.42
N LEU A 56 -27.00 -12.94 14.80
CA LEU A 56 -25.76 -13.29 14.10
C LEU A 56 -25.75 -14.76 13.73
N HIS A 57 -25.21 -15.07 12.56
CA HIS A 57 -24.95 -16.43 12.11
C HIS A 57 -23.63 -16.98 12.65
N SER A 58 -23.50 -18.29 12.73
CA SER A 58 -22.31 -18.99 13.28
C SER A 58 -21.04 -18.80 12.47
N ASP A 59 -21.13 -18.44 11.21
CA ASP A 59 -20.02 -18.16 10.29
C ASP A 59 -19.58 -16.68 10.26
N GLU A 60 -20.34 -15.80 10.92
CA GLU A 60 -19.96 -14.40 11.00
C GLU A 60 -18.80 -14.18 11.95
N SER A 61 -17.80 -13.42 11.50
CA SER A 61 -16.64 -13.08 12.32
C SER A 61 -17.01 -12.04 13.37
N LEU A 62 -16.76 -12.36 14.63
CA LEU A 62 -16.89 -11.44 15.77
C LEU A 62 -15.70 -10.49 15.89
N GLY A 63 -14.59 -10.85 15.29
CA GLY A 63 -13.34 -10.10 15.32
C GLY A 63 -12.20 -10.95 14.78
N PHE A 64 -11.04 -10.35 14.64
CA PHE A 64 -9.83 -11.04 14.22
C PHE A 64 -8.59 -10.40 14.83
N ASP A 65 -7.52 -11.19 14.91
CA ASP A 65 -6.17 -10.73 15.15
C ASP A 65 -5.29 -11.07 13.97
N GLU A 66 -4.36 -10.18 13.61
CA GLU A 66 -3.39 -10.40 12.56
C GLU A 66 -1.97 -10.30 13.13
N ILE A 67 -1.18 -11.33 12.94
CA ILE A 67 0.14 -11.49 13.53
C ILE A 67 1.16 -11.67 12.43
N LEU A 68 2.20 -10.83 12.41
CA LEU A 68 3.35 -11.02 11.54
C LEU A 68 4.18 -12.18 12.06
N LEU A 69 4.20 -13.30 11.34
CA LEU A 69 4.98 -14.49 11.71
C LEU A 69 6.42 -14.40 11.23
N LYS A 70 6.63 -13.90 10.01
CA LYS A 70 7.94 -13.84 9.37
C LYS A 70 8.00 -12.69 8.37
N ASN A 71 9.12 -12.00 8.34
CA ASN A 71 9.41 -10.96 7.37
C ASN A 71 10.84 -11.12 6.90
N ILE A 72 11.04 -11.87 5.80
CA ILE A 72 12.36 -12.04 5.20
C ILE A 72 12.55 -10.94 4.17
N ASP A 73 13.58 -10.13 4.38
CA ASP A 73 14.04 -9.02 3.53
C ASP A 73 13.06 -7.84 3.37
N GLY A 74 11.85 -7.88 3.91
CA GLY A 74 10.85 -6.83 3.74
C GLY A 74 10.49 -6.53 2.27
N ARG A 75 10.87 -7.42 1.34
CA ARG A 75 10.63 -7.27 -0.10
C ARG A 75 9.57 -8.26 -0.55
N ASN A 76 8.66 -7.74 -1.34
CA ASN A 76 7.73 -8.60 -2.06
C ASN A 76 8.42 -9.16 -3.30
N GLN A 77 8.77 -10.45 -3.28
CA GLN A 77 9.46 -11.13 -4.37
C GLN A 77 8.66 -11.07 -5.68
N LYS A 78 7.35 -11.26 -5.62
CA LYS A 78 6.45 -11.16 -6.77
C LYS A 78 6.44 -9.77 -7.41
N ALA A 79 6.50 -8.71 -6.59
CA ALA A 79 6.61 -7.34 -7.11
C ALA A 79 7.95 -7.11 -7.82
N ILE A 80 9.05 -7.69 -7.29
CA ILE A 80 10.37 -7.61 -7.92
C ILE A 80 10.36 -8.34 -9.27
N GLU A 81 9.75 -9.52 -9.34
CA GLU A 81 9.62 -10.31 -10.57
C GLU A 81 8.77 -9.58 -11.61
N LEU A 82 7.61 -9.05 -11.23
CA LEU A 82 6.75 -8.24 -12.09
C LEU A 82 7.49 -7.00 -12.62
N LEU A 83 8.24 -6.31 -11.77
CA LEU A 83 9.06 -5.16 -12.19
C LEU A 83 10.21 -5.57 -13.12
N ALA A 84 10.75 -6.77 -12.97
CA ALA A 84 11.77 -7.30 -13.86
C ALA A 84 11.20 -7.70 -15.23
N GLU A 85 10.02 -8.33 -15.26
CA GLU A 85 9.33 -8.72 -16.50
C GLU A 85 8.82 -7.50 -17.30
N MET A 86 8.51 -6.39 -16.62
CA MET A 86 8.06 -5.15 -17.28
C MET A 86 9.16 -4.39 -18.03
N VAL A 87 10.40 -4.85 -18.01
CA VAL A 87 11.49 -4.29 -18.83
C VAL A 87 11.39 -4.85 -20.25
N THR A 88 10.31 -4.53 -20.94
CA THR A 88 10.25 -4.63 -22.40
C THR A 88 10.98 -3.42 -22.99
N ASP A 89 11.60 -3.62 -24.16
CA ASP A 89 12.38 -2.63 -24.91
C ASP A 89 11.50 -1.46 -25.40
N ASN A 90 11.00 -0.68 -24.47
CA ASN A 90 10.21 0.51 -24.75
C ASN A 90 11.17 1.69 -24.86
N SER A 91 11.48 2.07 -26.11
CA SER A 91 12.16 3.33 -26.37
C SER A 91 11.33 4.48 -25.77
N PHE A 92 11.96 5.33 -25.00
CA PHE A 92 11.35 6.54 -24.49
C PHE A 92 12.17 7.77 -24.92
N THR A 93 11.48 8.89 -25.02
CA THR A 93 12.12 10.21 -25.21
C THR A 93 11.70 11.12 -24.07
N VAL A 94 12.60 12.02 -23.68
CA VAL A 94 12.36 13.00 -22.62
C VAL A 94 12.55 14.39 -23.18
N GLU A 95 11.51 15.19 -23.09
CA GLU A 95 11.57 16.63 -23.34
C GLU A 95 11.66 17.35 -22.00
N GLU A 96 12.67 18.20 -21.85
CA GLU A 96 12.91 18.95 -20.63
C GLU A 96 12.69 20.45 -20.88
N CYS A 97 11.93 21.07 -19.97
CA CYS A 97 11.85 22.51 -19.84
C CYS A 97 11.92 22.92 -18.38
N ASP A 98 11.93 24.21 -18.09
CA ASP A 98 12.05 24.72 -16.72
C ASP A 98 10.99 24.18 -15.76
N ARG A 99 9.80 23.89 -16.27
CA ARG A 99 8.65 23.49 -15.47
C ARG A 99 8.35 22.00 -15.53
N TYR A 100 8.68 21.30 -16.62
CA TYR A 100 8.26 19.93 -16.83
C TYR A 100 9.36 19.03 -17.39
N PHE A 101 9.31 17.76 -16.98
CA PHE A 101 9.79 16.63 -17.77
C PHE A 101 8.59 16.02 -18.46
N THR A 102 8.60 15.97 -19.80
CA THR A 102 7.59 15.27 -20.58
C THR A 102 8.22 14.01 -21.16
N ILE A 103 7.74 12.86 -20.74
CA ILE A 103 8.26 11.55 -21.12
C ILE A 103 7.28 10.90 -22.08
N HIS A 104 7.74 10.56 -23.26
CA HIS A 104 7.00 9.81 -24.26
C HIS A 104 7.51 8.38 -24.30
N VAL A 105 6.62 7.39 -24.16
CA VAL A 105 6.92 5.96 -24.20
C VAL A 105 6.09 5.33 -25.32
N GLY A 106 6.74 4.90 -26.38
CA GLY A 106 6.05 4.51 -27.61
C GLY A 106 5.30 5.71 -28.23
N GLN A 107 4.18 5.43 -28.93
CA GLN A 107 3.42 6.47 -29.64
C GLN A 107 2.24 7.03 -28.83
N GLU A 108 1.77 6.30 -27.81
CA GLU A 108 0.47 6.60 -27.16
C GLU A 108 0.59 6.89 -25.67
N ASN A 109 1.79 6.77 -25.08
CA ASN A 109 1.95 6.96 -23.66
C ASN A 109 2.77 8.22 -23.38
N THR A 110 2.21 9.12 -22.56
CA THR A 110 2.87 10.37 -22.18
C THR A 110 2.73 10.61 -20.70
N TYR A 111 3.85 10.90 -20.06
CA TYR A 111 3.94 11.23 -18.64
C TYR A 111 4.49 12.64 -18.51
N ARG A 112 3.75 13.53 -17.86
CA ARG A 112 4.17 14.91 -17.65
C ARG A 112 4.41 15.13 -16.16
N PHE A 113 5.68 15.31 -15.80
CA PHE A 113 6.12 15.52 -14.42
C PHE A 113 6.40 17.01 -14.19
N ASN A 114 5.78 17.57 -13.16
CA ASN A 114 5.94 18.96 -12.79
C ASN A 114 7.15 19.12 -11.85
N ARG A 115 8.18 19.80 -12.30
CA ARG A 115 9.44 20.00 -11.57
C ARG A 115 9.31 20.90 -10.35
N LEU A 116 8.28 21.75 -10.31
CA LEU A 116 8.03 22.64 -9.16
C LEU A 116 7.32 21.94 -8.02
N THR A 117 6.41 21.04 -8.33
CA THR A 117 5.65 20.28 -7.33
C THR A 117 6.28 18.92 -7.02
N GLY A 118 7.15 18.42 -7.90
CA GLY A 118 7.75 17.08 -7.77
C GLY A 118 6.74 15.93 -8.00
N LEU A 119 5.62 16.19 -8.67
CA LEU A 119 4.52 15.26 -8.86
C LEU A 119 4.08 15.24 -10.32
N PHE A 120 3.36 14.18 -10.72
CA PHE A 120 2.83 14.12 -12.07
C PHE A 120 1.66 15.10 -12.26
N GLU A 121 1.78 15.91 -13.29
CA GLU A 121 0.72 16.81 -13.80
C GLU A 121 -0.33 16.02 -14.58
N SER A 122 0.10 15.10 -15.43
CA SER A 122 -0.76 14.22 -16.21
C SER A 122 -0.06 12.91 -16.54
N ILE A 123 -0.85 11.87 -16.69
CA ILE A 123 -0.44 10.55 -17.17
C ILE A 123 -1.45 10.11 -18.22
N THR A 124 -0.97 9.87 -19.43
CA THR A 124 -1.78 9.36 -20.54
C THR A 124 -1.22 8.01 -20.97
N VAL A 125 -2.08 7.01 -21.05
CA VAL A 125 -1.73 5.64 -21.50
C VAL A 125 -2.72 5.22 -22.56
N LYS A 126 -2.20 4.81 -23.73
CA LYS A 126 -3.01 4.45 -24.90
C LYS A 126 -4.04 5.54 -25.24
N GLY A 127 -3.60 6.81 -25.23
CA GLY A 127 -4.46 7.96 -25.50
C GLY A 127 -5.46 8.30 -24.40
N LYS A 128 -5.54 7.53 -23.32
CA LYS A 128 -6.47 7.77 -22.20
C LYS A 128 -5.77 8.45 -21.03
N GLY A 129 -6.28 9.60 -20.61
CA GLY A 129 -5.84 10.27 -19.38
C GLY A 129 -6.21 9.46 -18.13
N LEU A 130 -5.22 9.16 -17.27
CA LEU A 130 -5.42 8.42 -16.04
C LEU A 130 -5.66 9.31 -14.83
N LEU A 131 -5.18 10.56 -14.88
CA LEU A 131 -5.38 11.53 -13.80
C LEU A 131 -6.50 12.49 -14.19
N THR A 132 -7.49 12.67 -13.33
CA THR A 132 -8.56 13.67 -13.49
C THR A 132 -8.10 15.08 -13.13
N ARG A 133 -7.05 15.19 -12.33
CA ARG A 133 -6.36 16.41 -11.93
C ARG A 133 -4.89 16.11 -11.64
N PRO A 134 -4.00 17.10 -11.58
CA PRO A 134 -2.61 16.90 -11.16
C PRO A 134 -2.52 16.18 -9.81
N MET A 135 -1.48 15.36 -9.64
CA MET A 135 -1.20 14.74 -8.34
C MET A 135 -0.89 15.81 -7.29
N GLU A 136 -1.38 15.58 -6.09
CA GLU A 136 -1.13 16.44 -4.94
C GLU A 136 -0.66 15.59 -3.77
N LEU A 137 0.28 16.12 -2.98
CA LEU A 137 0.61 15.56 -1.69
C LEU A 137 -0.44 16.04 -0.69
N ASN A 138 -1.13 15.13 -0.06
CA ASN A 138 -2.12 15.44 0.96
C ASN A 138 -1.73 14.79 2.28
N ILE A 139 -1.41 15.60 3.27
CA ILE A 139 -1.15 15.18 4.67
C ILE A 139 -2.29 15.58 5.61
N TRP A 140 -3.31 16.28 5.08
CA TRP A 140 -4.45 16.76 5.84
C TRP A 140 -5.71 15.93 5.56
N ARG A 141 -6.46 15.66 6.59
CA ARG A 141 -7.84 15.16 6.52
C ARG A 141 -8.77 15.98 7.41
N ALA A 142 -10.04 15.99 7.11
CA ALA A 142 -11.03 16.59 7.99
C ALA A 142 -10.96 15.92 9.38
N PRO A 143 -10.74 16.69 10.46
CA PRO A 143 -10.70 16.14 11.81
C PRO A 143 -12.02 15.50 12.21
N THR A 144 -11.94 14.35 12.86
CA THR A 144 -13.08 13.68 13.51
C THR A 144 -13.21 14.13 14.97
N ASP A 145 -14.26 13.69 15.67
CA ASP A 145 -14.42 13.97 17.10
C ASP A 145 -13.28 13.42 17.95
N ASN A 146 -12.68 12.30 17.52
CA ASN A 146 -11.51 11.73 18.19
C ASN A 146 -10.26 12.62 18.09
N ASP A 147 -10.18 13.43 17.04
CA ASP A 147 -9.06 14.34 16.79
C ASP A 147 -9.19 15.68 17.54
N ARG A 148 -10.22 15.86 18.35
CA ARG A 148 -10.59 17.15 18.96
C ARG A 148 -9.44 17.89 19.64
N LYS A 149 -8.51 17.19 20.26
CA LYS A 149 -7.33 17.80 20.89
C LYS A 149 -6.20 17.99 19.91
N ILE A 150 -5.82 16.95 19.17
CA ILE A 150 -4.66 16.96 18.29
C ILE A 150 -4.84 17.84 17.04
N LYS A 151 -6.09 18.08 16.62
CA LYS A 151 -6.35 18.99 15.48
C LYS A 151 -5.80 20.40 15.70
N LEU A 152 -5.73 20.86 16.94
CA LEU A 152 -5.16 22.19 17.25
C LEU A 152 -3.66 22.24 16.95
N GLU A 153 -2.94 21.16 17.23
CA GLU A 153 -1.52 21.03 16.89
C GLU A 153 -1.33 20.97 15.36
N TRP A 154 -2.18 20.22 14.64
CA TRP A 154 -2.15 20.16 13.18
C TRP A 154 -2.41 21.51 12.53
N MET A 155 -3.41 22.25 13.02
CA MET A 155 -3.72 23.60 12.51
C MET A 155 -2.62 24.61 12.86
N ASN A 156 -2.04 24.54 14.06
CA ASN A 156 -0.91 25.37 14.43
C ASN A 156 0.35 25.09 13.60
N ALA A 157 0.51 23.84 13.17
CA ALA A 157 1.57 23.41 12.24
C ALA A 157 1.23 23.68 10.75
N HIS A 158 0.06 24.25 10.46
CA HIS A 158 -0.42 24.58 9.11
C HIS A 158 -0.55 23.38 8.17
N TYR A 159 -0.85 22.19 8.67
CA TYR A 159 -1.05 20.99 7.84
C TYR A 159 -2.23 21.13 6.87
N ASP A 160 -3.24 21.91 7.21
CA ASP A 160 -4.39 22.27 6.39
C ASP A 160 -4.05 23.20 5.21
N GLN A 161 -2.85 23.81 5.23
CA GLN A 161 -2.36 24.76 4.22
C GLN A 161 -1.10 24.25 3.51
N SER A 162 -0.76 22.97 3.69
CA SER A 162 0.44 22.40 3.11
C SER A 162 0.30 22.20 1.60
N TYR A 163 1.38 22.41 0.88
CA TYR A 163 1.50 22.13 -0.55
C TYR A 163 2.90 21.59 -0.86
N ALA A 164 2.98 20.72 -1.86
CA ALA A 164 4.25 20.14 -2.27
C ALA A 164 5.08 21.15 -3.07
N ARG A 165 6.34 21.28 -2.70
CA ARG A 165 7.35 21.98 -3.47
C ARG A 165 8.58 21.10 -3.65
N ALA A 166 9.02 20.97 -4.90
CA ALA A 166 10.23 20.22 -5.20
C ALA A 166 11.44 21.15 -5.32
N TYR A 167 12.55 20.66 -4.84
CA TYR A 167 13.88 21.22 -5.01
C TYR A 167 14.75 20.20 -5.73
N GLU A 168 15.66 20.66 -6.57
CA GLU A 168 16.69 19.81 -7.22
C GLU A 168 16.12 18.61 -7.98
N THR A 169 15.14 18.85 -8.86
CA THR A 169 14.60 17.77 -9.69
C THR A 169 15.56 17.43 -10.83
N SER A 170 15.80 16.15 -11.04
CA SER A 170 16.59 15.61 -12.15
C SER A 170 15.94 14.41 -12.79
N CYS A 171 16.26 14.19 -14.05
CA CYS A 171 15.79 13.06 -14.84
C CYS A 171 17.00 12.34 -15.45
N ILE A 172 17.25 11.11 -15.06
CA ILE A 172 18.42 10.34 -15.48
C ILE A 172 18.02 8.97 -16.03
N THR A 173 18.73 8.51 -17.04
CA THR A 173 18.59 7.15 -17.56
C THR A 173 19.68 6.26 -17.01
N LYS A 174 19.28 5.15 -16.37
CA LYS A 174 20.21 4.16 -15.82
C LYS A 174 19.67 2.76 -16.09
N ASN A 175 20.51 1.90 -16.69
CA ASN A 175 20.16 0.50 -17.02
C ASN A 175 18.86 0.38 -17.84
N GLY A 176 18.67 1.25 -18.86
CA GLY A 176 17.47 1.25 -19.69
C GLY A 176 16.20 1.75 -19.01
N LYS A 177 16.29 2.23 -17.76
CA LYS A 177 15.18 2.79 -16.98
C LYS A 177 15.37 4.30 -16.80
N LEU A 178 14.26 5.02 -16.85
CA LEU A 178 14.23 6.44 -16.53
C LEU A 178 13.95 6.63 -15.03
N HIS A 179 14.80 7.40 -14.37
CA HIS A 179 14.68 7.77 -12.98
C HIS A 179 14.44 9.27 -12.88
N ILE A 180 13.37 9.65 -12.21
CA ILE A 180 13.12 11.03 -11.81
C ILE A 180 13.42 11.12 -10.32
N LEU A 181 14.32 12.01 -9.98
CA LEU A 181 14.78 12.24 -8.61
C LEU A 181 14.45 13.68 -8.21
N GLY A 182 14.10 13.87 -6.97
CA GLY A 182 13.81 15.20 -6.42
C GLY A 182 13.67 15.17 -4.90
N THR A 183 13.86 16.32 -4.29
CA THR A 183 13.60 16.53 -2.86
C THR A 183 12.29 17.30 -2.74
N LEU A 184 11.34 16.76 -1.98
CA LEU A 184 10.08 17.42 -1.66
C LEU A 184 10.16 18.07 -0.27
N SER A 185 9.52 19.23 -0.15
CA SER A 185 9.34 19.93 1.12
C SER A 185 7.89 20.39 1.24
#